data_a26ce8e1fa4a724cda66ab3a87c0a6c3
#
_entry.id   a26ce8e1fa4a724cda66ab3a87c0a6c3
#
_cell.length_a   1.000
_cell.length_b   1.000
_cell.length_c   1.000
_cell.angle_alpha   90.00
_cell.angle_beta   90.00
_cell.angle_gamma   90.00
#
_symmetry.space_group_name_H-M   'P 1'
#
loop_
_entity.id
_entity.type
_entity.pdbx_description
1 polymer ?
#
loop_
_entity_poly.entity_id
_entity_poly.type
_entity_poly.pdbx_seq_one_letter_code
_entity_poly.pdbx_strand_id
1 'polypeptide(L)'
;MAESLPVSSCRLLIIEDEYVIAETLAEALREAGANIVGVIRWLDEATRFASNHAGEFNCAVVDINLHGALSYPLIDMLSSQGVHVVLLTGFGVEALEAAYRELPRCEKPFNQDRLIGMLCSKFGA
;
A
#
# COMPACT_ATOMS: atom_id res chain seq x y z
N MET A 1 10.42 1.33 -21.01
CA MET A 1 9.13 0.64 -21.09
C MET A 1 8.69 0.21 -19.71
N ALA A 2 7.48 0.56 -19.34
CA ALA A 2 6.96 0.17 -18.07
C ALA A 2 6.72 -1.34 -18.04
N GLU A 3 7.10 -1.98 -16.95
CA GLU A 3 6.79 -3.38 -16.76
C GLU A 3 5.48 -3.52 -16.00
N SER A 4 4.66 -4.43 -16.49
CA SER A 4 3.39 -4.76 -15.88
C SER A 4 3.50 -6.18 -15.33
N LEU A 5 3.12 -6.36 -14.07
CA LEU A 5 3.12 -7.66 -13.43
C LEU A 5 1.69 -8.11 -13.22
N PRO A 6 1.42 -9.42 -13.34
CA PRO A 6 0.10 -9.89 -12.97
C PRO A 6 -0.14 -9.68 -11.47
N VAL A 7 -1.38 -9.44 -11.10
CA VAL A 7 -1.74 -9.23 -9.70
C VAL A 7 -1.39 -10.45 -8.84
N SER A 8 -1.36 -11.63 -9.45
CA SER A 8 -0.97 -12.87 -8.77
C SER A 8 0.50 -12.87 -8.32
N SER A 9 1.32 -11.98 -8.87
CA SER A 9 2.71 -11.81 -8.44
C SER A 9 2.83 -10.88 -7.23
N CYS A 10 1.77 -10.20 -6.83
CA CYS A 10 1.79 -9.31 -5.69
C CYS A 10 1.69 -10.11 -4.39
N ARG A 11 2.71 -9.98 -3.56
CA ARG A 11 2.66 -10.41 -2.17
C ARG A 11 2.46 -9.13 -1.38
N LEU A 12 1.25 -8.92 -0.92
CA LEU A 12 0.76 -7.60 -0.56
C LEU A 12 0.56 -7.45 0.94
N LEU A 13 1.07 -6.36 1.46
CA LEU A 13 0.82 -5.90 2.82
C LEU A 13 -0.18 -4.74 2.77
N ILE A 14 -1.25 -4.83 3.53
CA ILE A 14 -2.27 -3.79 3.61
C ILE A 14 -2.17 -3.12 4.97
N ILE A 15 -2.03 -1.80 4.98
CA ILE A 15 -1.88 -1.01 6.20
C ILE A 15 -2.94 0.09 6.16
N GLU A 16 -4.01 -0.11 6.92
CA GLU A 16 -5.19 0.75 6.91
C GLU A 16 -5.86 0.65 8.29
N ASP A 17 -6.12 1.79 8.93
CA ASP A 17 -6.63 1.82 10.29
C ASP A 17 -8.13 1.50 10.43
N GLU A 18 -8.92 1.74 9.39
CA GLU A 18 -10.35 1.46 9.44
C GLU A 18 -10.62 0.00 9.08
N TYR A 19 -11.16 -0.76 10.03
CA TYR A 19 -11.36 -2.20 9.87
C TYR A 19 -12.16 -2.56 8.62
N VAL A 20 -13.29 -1.86 8.39
CA VAL A 20 -14.16 -2.17 7.26
C VAL A 20 -13.45 -1.91 5.93
N ILE A 21 -12.71 -0.81 5.84
CA ILE A 21 -11.95 -0.49 4.62
C ILE A 21 -10.84 -1.52 4.42
N ALA A 22 -10.11 -1.86 5.47
CA ALA A 22 -9.02 -2.83 5.39
C ALA A 22 -9.51 -4.19 4.92
N GLU A 23 -10.60 -4.68 5.48
CA GLU A 23 -11.14 -5.99 5.12
C GLU A 23 -11.78 -5.99 3.73
N THR A 24 -12.49 -4.95 3.37
CA THR A 24 -13.05 -4.81 2.02
C THR A 24 -11.96 -4.79 0.97
N LEU A 25 -10.90 -4.07 1.25
CA LEU A 25 -9.75 -3.98 0.36
C LEU A 25 -9.06 -5.33 0.22
N ALA A 26 -8.81 -6.02 1.34
CA ALA A 26 -8.19 -7.33 1.33
C ALA A 26 -9.01 -8.34 0.53
N GLU A 27 -10.32 -8.37 0.73
CA GLU A 27 -11.20 -9.28 0.02
C GLU A 27 -11.18 -9.00 -1.48
N ALA A 28 -11.30 -7.74 -1.87
CA ALA A 28 -11.29 -7.36 -3.28
C ALA A 28 -9.98 -7.76 -3.97
N LEU A 29 -8.86 -7.56 -3.30
CA LEU A 29 -7.56 -7.87 -3.88
C LEU A 29 -7.29 -9.38 -3.91
N ARG A 30 -7.78 -10.13 -2.91
CA ARG A 30 -7.71 -11.60 -2.97
C ARG A 30 -8.52 -12.14 -4.14
N GLU A 31 -9.72 -11.62 -4.36
CA GLU A 31 -10.53 -12.03 -5.49
C GLU A 31 -9.87 -11.74 -6.82
N ALA A 32 -9.11 -10.66 -6.89
CA ALA A 32 -8.34 -10.33 -8.08
C ALA A 32 -7.09 -11.19 -8.25
N GLY A 33 -6.72 -11.98 -7.24
CA GLY A 33 -5.60 -12.92 -7.32
C GLY A 33 -4.36 -12.55 -6.53
N ALA A 34 -4.36 -11.45 -5.79
CA ALA A 34 -3.21 -11.06 -4.99
C ALA A 34 -3.04 -11.97 -3.77
N ASN A 35 -1.80 -12.18 -3.37
CA ASN A 35 -1.48 -12.83 -2.12
C ASN A 35 -1.41 -11.80 -1.01
N ILE A 36 -2.32 -11.87 -0.05
CA ILE A 36 -2.33 -10.94 1.07
C ILE A 36 -1.47 -11.53 2.19
N VAL A 37 -0.33 -10.90 2.43
CA VAL A 37 0.63 -11.35 3.44
C VAL A 37 0.23 -10.88 4.84
N GLY A 38 -0.37 -9.72 4.93
CA GLY A 38 -0.85 -9.20 6.21
C GLY A 38 -1.81 -8.04 6.01
N VAL A 39 -2.68 -7.84 7.00
CA VAL A 39 -3.59 -6.70 7.08
C VAL A 39 -3.38 -6.11 8.46
N ILE A 40 -2.79 -4.93 8.53
CA ILE A 40 -2.36 -4.33 9.79
C ILE A 40 -2.98 -2.94 9.91
N ARG A 41 -3.45 -2.60 11.10
CA ARG A 41 -4.17 -1.35 11.32
C ARG A 41 -3.43 -0.34 12.18
N TRP A 42 -2.29 -0.71 12.74
CA TRP A 42 -1.53 0.13 13.67
C TRP A 42 -0.13 0.38 13.14
N LEU A 43 0.35 1.61 13.26
CA LEU A 43 1.65 2.00 12.72
C LEU A 43 2.81 1.22 13.34
N ASP A 44 2.81 1.08 14.67
CA ASP A 44 3.89 0.38 15.36
C ASP A 44 3.93 -1.10 15.02
N GLU A 45 2.75 -1.73 14.90
CA GLU A 45 2.66 -3.13 14.49
C GLU A 45 3.16 -3.30 13.06
N ALA A 46 2.76 -2.38 12.17
CA ALA A 46 3.20 -2.43 10.77
C ALA A 46 4.71 -2.25 10.65
N THR A 47 5.28 -1.37 11.45
CA THR A 47 6.72 -1.14 11.46
C THR A 47 7.47 -2.40 11.92
N ARG A 48 7.00 -3.06 12.96
CA ARG A 48 7.58 -4.31 13.44
C ARG A 48 7.45 -5.41 12.39
N PHE A 49 6.29 -5.52 11.77
CA PHE A 49 6.07 -6.51 10.72
C PHE A 49 7.04 -6.29 9.56
N ALA A 50 7.16 -5.06 9.09
CA ALA A 50 8.05 -4.74 7.98
C ALA A 50 9.51 -5.07 8.30
N SER A 51 9.93 -4.84 9.55
CA SER A 51 11.29 -5.19 9.97
C SER A 51 11.52 -6.69 10.05
N ASN A 52 10.53 -7.43 10.55
CA ASN A 52 10.69 -8.87 10.82
C ASN A 52 10.42 -9.75 9.60
N HIS A 53 9.71 -9.24 8.61
CA HIS A 53 9.27 -10.00 7.45
C HIS A 53 9.76 -9.39 6.13
N ALA A 54 10.88 -8.67 6.18
CA ALA A 54 11.48 -8.09 4.98
C ALA A 54 11.74 -9.19 3.94
N GLY A 55 11.37 -8.92 2.70
CA GLY A 55 11.51 -9.89 1.62
C GLY A 55 10.33 -10.83 1.45
N GLU A 56 9.40 -10.87 2.40
CA GLU A 56 8.23 -11.75 2.30
C GLU A 56 7.07 -11.09 1.54
N PHE A 57 7.16 -9.80 1.29
CA PHE A 57 6.16 -9.06 0.52
C PHE A 57 6.88 -8.11 -0.44
N ASN A 58 6.24 -7.81 -1.56
CA ASN A 58 6.83 -6.95 -2.59
C ASN A 58 5.98 -5.72 -2.91
N CYS A 59 4.78 -5.66 -2.36
CA CYS A 59 3.86 -4.54 -2.56
C CYS A 59 3.22 -4.17 -1.23
N ALA A 60 2.87 -2.91 -1.06
CA ALA A 60 2.14 -2.45 0.11
C ALA A 60 1.15 -1.38 -0.27
N VAL A 61 -0.04 -1.44 0.30
CA VAL A 61 -1.04 -0.38 0.22
C VAL A 61 -1.07 0.26 1.61
N VAL A 62 -0.75 1.54 1.70
CA VAL A 62 -0.52 2.20 2.98
C VAL A 62 -1.37 3.47 3.09
N ASP A 63 -2.18 3.53 4.14
CA ASP A 63 -2.88 4.76 4.51
C ASP A 63 -1.87 5.75 5.11
N ILE A 64 -1.95 6.99 4.70
CA ILE A 64 -1.08 8.06 5.20
C ILE A 64 -1.31 8.30 6.68
N ASN A 65 -2.55 8.24 7.13
CA ASN A 65 -2.93 8.54 8.51
C ASN A 65 -3.47 7.28 9.19
N LEU A 66 -2.72 6.80 10.18
CA LEU A 66 -3.08 5.61 10.95
C LEU A 66 -3.37 6.03 12.38
N HIS A 67 -4.65 6.17 12.71
CA HIS A 67 -5.09 6.59 14.06
C HIS A 67 -4.42 7.90 14.50
N GLY A 68 -4.28 8.85 13.57
CA GLY A 68 -3.64 10.13 13.86
C GLY A 68 -2.13 10.14 13.70
N ALA A 69 -1.50 9.00 13.52
CA ALA A 69 -0.06 8.92 13.30
C ALA A 69 0.23 8.88 11.79
N LEU A 70 1.09 9.76 11.32
CA LEU A 70 1.46 9.80 9.92
C LEU A 70 2.45 8.67 9.61
N SER A 71 2.19 7.96 8.51
CA SER A 71 2.94 6.76 8.16
C SER A 71 4.18 7.00 7.31
N TYR A 72 4.61 8.25 7.14
CA TYR A 72 5.76 8.57 6.31
C TYR A 72 7.04 7.80 6.66
N PRO A 73 7.42 7.64 7.95
CA PRO A 73 8.61 6.86 8.26
C PRO A 73 8.50 5.39 7.82
N LEU A 74 7.30 4.83 7.92
CA LEU A 74 7.05 3.47 7.45
C LEU A 74 7.18 3.39 5.93
N ILE A 75 6.63 4.37 5.22
CA ILE A 75 6.73 4.44 3.75
C ILE A 75 8.19 4.49 3.34
N ASP A 76 9.01 5.29 4.03
CA ASP A 76 10.43 5.36 3.75
C ASP A 76 11.12 4.02 3.96
N MET A 77 10.79 3.32 5.04
CA MET A 77 11.33 1.99 5.32
C MET A 77 10.96 1.00 4.21
N LEU A 78 9.69 0.95 3.84
CA LEU A 78 9.21 0.04 2.80
C LEU A 78 9.89 0.34 1.47
N SER A 79 10.00 1.61 1.11
CA SER A 79 10.66 2.00 -0.13
C SER A 79 12.13 1.60 -0.14
N SER A 80 12.82 1.75 1.00
CA SER A 80 14.22 1.35 1.11
C SER A 80 14.41 -0.16 1.02
N GLN A 81 13.37 -0.93 1.32
CA GLN A 81 13.37 -2.39 1.18
C GLN A 81 13.03 -2.86 -0.24
N GLY A 82 12.79 -1.93 -1.15
CA GLY A 82 12.42 -2.26 -2.52
C GLY A 82 10.95 -2.61 -2.69
N VAL A 83 10.12 -2.33 -1.72
CA VAL A 83 8.68 -2.59 -1.78
C VAL A 83 8.00 -1.53 -2.62
N HIS A 84 7.14 -1.97 -3.53
CA HIS A 84 6.29 -1.06 -4.30
C HIS A 84 5.16 -0.56 -3.42
N VAL A 85 5.15 0.74 -3.14
CA VAL A 85 4.18 1.35 -2.22
C VAL A 85 3.13 2.11 -3.01
N VAL A 86 1.86 1.82 -2.73
CA VAL A 86 0.72 2.60 -3.23
C VAL A 86 0.05 3.23 -2.02
N LEU A 87 -0.13 4.54 -2.06
CA LEU A 87 -0.71 5.28 -0.95
C LEU A 87 -2.24 5.29 -1.04
N LEU A 88 -2.88 5.12 0.11
CA LEU A 88 -4.30 5.43 0.26
C LEU A 88 -4.42 6.73 1.01
N THR A 89 -5.28 7.62 0.55
CA THR A 89 -5.45 8.89 1.23
C THR A 89 -6.89 9.41 1.05
N GLY A 90 -7.40 10.04 2.10
CA GLY A 90 -8.64 10.80 2.01
C GLY A 90 -8.39 12.25 1.62
N PHE A 91 -7.14 12.63 1.40
CA PHE A 91 -6.74 14.00 1.11
C PHE A 91 -6.32 14.15 -0.34
N GLY A 92 -6.47 15.35 -0.88
CA GLY A 92 -5.91 15.67 -2.19
C GLY A 92 -4.39 15.71 -2.17
N VAL A 93 -3.80 15.81 -3.36
CA VAL A 93 -2.34 15.77 -3.51
C VAL A 93 -1.64 16.90 -2.73
N GLU A 94 -2.32 18.05 -2.58
CA GLU A 94 -1.75 19.20 -1.86
C GLU A 94 -1.53 18.90 -0.39
N ALA A 95 -2.25 17.95 0.18
CA ALA A 95 -2.11 17.59 1.58
C ALA A 95 -0.94 16.64 1.84
N LEU A 96 -0.34 16.09 0.77
CA LEU A 96 0.83 15.23 0.91
C LEU A 96 2.10 16.07 1.02
N GLU A 97 3.04 15.60 1.82
CA GLU A 97 4.37 16.19 1.83
C GLU A 97 5.02 16.01 0.45
N ALA A 98 5.78 17.01 0.03
CA ALA A 98 6.31 17.08 -1.32
C ALA A 98 7.11 15.83 -1.72
N ALA A 99 7.85 15.26 -0.79
CA ALA A 99 8.69 14.08 -1.06
C ALA A 99 7.88 12.84 -1.45
N TYR A 100 6.58 12.81 -1.16
CA TYR A 100 5.74 11.63 -1.38
C TYR A 100 4.77 11.78 -2.54
N ARG A 101 4.75 12.93 -3.19
CA ARG A 101 3.81 13.22 -4.28
C ARG A 101 4.06 12.42 -5.55
N GLU A 102 5.28 11.87 -5.68
CA GLU A 102 5.63 11.03 -6.83
C GLU A 102 5.15 9.60 -6.68
N LEU A 103 4.78 9.17 -5.47
CA LEU A 103 4.31 7.81 -5.26
C LEU A 103 2.90 7.64 -5.80
N PRO A 104 2.59 6.46 -6.35
CA PRO A 104 1.22 6.17 -6.76
C PRO A 104 0.28 6.31 -5.59
N ARG A 105 -0.89 6.89 -5.81
CA ARG A 105 -1.86 7.07 -4.75
C ARG A 105 -3.27 6.88 -5.26
N CYS A 106 -4.11 6.40 -4.38
CA CYS A 106 -5.52 6.19 -4.64
C CYS A 106 -6.30 6.91 -3.56
N GLU A 107 -7.22 7.80 -3.95
CA GLU A 107 -8.04 8.52 -2.99
C GLU A 107 -9.21 7.66 -2.54
N LYS A 108 -9.58 7.81 -1.29
CA LYS A 108 -10.78 7.15 -0.75
C LYS A 108 -12.03 7.93 -1.15
N PRO A 109 -13.13 7.26 -1.46
CA PRO A 109 -13.26 5.81 -1.60
C PRO A 109 -12.50 5.30 -2.83
N PHE A 110 -11.79 4.20 -2.68
CA PHE A 110 -10.92 3.70 -3.73
C PHE A 110 -11.72 3.02 -4.86
N ASN A 111 -11.17 3.11 -6.06
CA ASN A 111 -11.65 2.36 -7.22
C ASN A 111 -10.78 1.10 -7.33
N GLN A 112 -11.42 -0.07 -7.27
CA GLN A 112 -10.71 -1.34 -7.26
C GLN A 112 -9.84 -1.54 -8.50
N ASP A 113 -10.39 -1.28 -9.68
CA ASP A 113 -9.64 -1.49 -10.93
C ASP A 113 -8.44 -0.56 -11.03
N ARG A 114 -8.59 0.68 -10.58
CA ARG A 114 -7.51 1.64 -10.57
C ARG A 114 -6.41 1.22 -9.61
N LEU A 115 -6.79 0.75 -8.43
CA LEU A 115 -5.82 0.29 -7.44
C LEU A 115 -5.04 -0.93 -7.95
N ILE A 116 -5.74 -1.89 -8.54
CA ILE A 116 -5.11 -3.06 -9.14
C ILE A 116 -4.12 -2.63 -10.22
N GLY A 117 -4.53 -1.69 -11.07
CA GLY A 117 -3.66 -1.15 -12.11
C GLY A 117 -2.38 -0.55 -11.53
N MET A 118 -2.48 0.20 -10.43
CA MET A 118 -1.32 0.79 -9.77
C MET A 118 -0.39 -0.28 -9.20
N LEU A 119 -0.94 -1.35 -8.63
CA LEU A 119 -0.15 -2.45 -8.08
C LEU A 119 0.57 -3.23 -9.18
N CYS A 120 -0.10 -3.44 -10.31
CA CYS A 120 0.48 -4.18 -11.42
C CYS A 120 1.51 -3.37 -12.21
N SER A 121 1.50 -2.06 -12.09
CA SER A 121 2.44 -1.18 -12.77
C SER A 121 3.66 -0.90 -11.90
N LYS A 122 4.16 -1.93 -11.25
CA LYS A 122 5.19 -1.83 -10.23
C LYS A 122 6.42 -1.03 -10.65
N PHE A 123 6.87 -1.19 -11.86
CA PHE A 123 8.04 -0.51 -12.38
C PHE A 123 7.67 0.54 -13.42
N GLY A 124 6.42 0.90 -13.46
CA GLY A 124 5.90 1.62 -14.54
C GLY A 124 6.20 2.98 -14.38
N ALA A 125 6.42 3.35 -13.98
CA ALA A 125 6.48 4.54 -14.36
C ALA A 125 5.61 5.25 -14.96
#